data_a31e6ada437891167eee623981ac94d2
#
_entry.id   a31e6ada437891167eee623981ac94d2
#
_cell.length_a   1.000
_cell.length_b   1.000
_cell.length_c   1.000
_cell.angle_alpha   90.00
_cell.angle_beta   90.00
_cell.angle_gamma   90.00
#
_symmetry.space_group_name_H-M   'P 1'
#
loop_
_entity.id
_entity.type
_entity.pdbx_description
1 polymer ?
#
loop_
_entity_poly.entity_id
_entity_poly.type
_entity_poly.pdbx_seq_one_letter_code
_entity_poly.pdbx_strand_id
1 'polypeptide(L)'
;MLEIKNLHAGIDGKEILKGLTLTINPGEVHAIMGPNGSGKSTLANVLAGRPRYVATSGEVLYEGKNLLELPPEERAREGVFLAMQYPVEIPGVNNIYFLKAALNAVRKHRGEEELDAMEFLQLAREKMKVVELDEAFMNRGVNEGFSGGEKKRNEIFQMAVLDPKLAILDETDSGLDIDALRIVAQGVNALRSEHHAVLVITHYQRLLRYLVPDFVHVLANGRIVKSGGKELAEELEQKGYDWIEEEVA
;
A
#
# COMPACT_ATOMS: atom_id res chain seq x y z
N MET A 1 13.09 7.29 -4.70
CA MET A 1 12.59 5.97 -4.27
C MET A 1 11.88 5.22 -5.40
N LEU A 2 10.74 5.71 -5.90
CA LEU A 2 10.00 5.09 -7.01
C LEU A 2 9.87 6.07 -8.18
N GLU A 3 10.25 5.63 -9.38
CA GLU A 3 10.07 6.38 -10.63
C GLU A 3 9.30 5.53 -11.62
N ILE A 4 8.16 6.00 -12.06
CA ILE A 4 7.33 5.37 -13.10
C ILE A 4 7.33 6.28 -14.31
N LYS A 5 7.73 5.74 -15.47
CA LYS A 5 7.84 6.50 -16.72
C LYS A 5 7.01 5.83 -17.81
N ASN A 6 5.97 6.52 -18.25
CA ASN A 6 5.11 6.11 -19.35
C ASN A 6 4.65 4.63 -19.24
N LEU A 7 4.20 4.22 -18.05
CA LEU A 7 3.79 2.85 -17.78
C LEU A 7 2.49 2.51 -18.49
N HIS A 8 2.54 1.49 -19.32
CA HIS A 8 1.39 0.81 -19.91
C HIS A 8 1.25 -0.57 -19.26
N ALA A 9 0.09 -0.86 -18.73
CA ALA A 9 -0.15 -2.12 -18.04
C ALA A 9 -1.61 -2.51 -18.04
N GLY A 10 -1.89 -3.78 -17.82
CA GLY A 10 -3.24 -4.27 -17.80
C GLY A 10 -3.41 -5.59 -17.06
N ILE A 11 -4.59 -6.15 -17.18
CA ILE A 11 -4.97 -7.45 -16.62
C ILE A 11 -5.62 -8.30 -17.70
N ASP A 12 -5.23 -9.57 -17.80
CA ASP A 12 -5.80 -10.55 -18.73
C ASP A 12 -5.84 -10.05 -20.18
N GLY A 13 -4.79 -9.35 -20.62
CA GLY A 13 -4.67 -8.80 -21.98
C GLY A 13 -5.42 -7.50 -22.26
N LYS A 14 -6.19 -6.98 -21.29
CA LYS A 14 -6.86 -5.68 -21.41
C LYS A 14 -5.97 -4.59 -20.81
N GLU A 15 -5.55 -3.63 -21.64
CA GLU A 15 -4.81 -2.46 -21.19
C GLU A 15 -5.69 -1.55 -20.32
N ILE A 16 -5.18 -1.14 -19.18
CA ILE A 16 -5.85 -0.27 -18.20
C ILE A 16 -5.02 0.99 -17.93
N LEU A 17 -3.73 0.85 -17.65
CA LEU A 17 -2.81 1.98 -17.53
C LEU A 17 -2.26 2.32 -18.90
N LYS A 18 -2.29 3.62 -19.27
CA LYS A 18 -2.06 4.09 -20.64
C LYS A 18 -1.02 5.22 -20.69
N GLY A 19 0.18 4.95 -20.17
CA GLY A 19 1.26 5.93 -20.12
C GLY A 19 1.31 6.70 -18.80
N LEU A 20 1.10 6.00 -17.68
CA LEU A 20 1.18 6.59 -16.35
C LEU A 20 2.63 6.98 -16.00
N THR A 21 2.82 8.22 -15.54
CA THR A 21 4.10 8.74 -15.07
C THR A 21 3.91 9.30 -13.66
N LEU A 22 4.77 8.87 -12.72
CA LEU A 22 4.72 9.26 -11.32
C LEU A 22 6.11 9.11 -10.69
N THR A 23 6.52 10.08 -9.88
CA THR A 23 7.73 9.98 -9.04
C THR A 23 7.34 10.14 -7.59
N ILE A 24 7.88 9.26 -6.73
CA ILE A 24 7.71 9.30 -5.28
C ILE A 24 9.10 9.29 -4.65
N ASN A 25 9.42 10.32 -3.85
CA ASN A 25 10.68 10.40 -3.13
C ASN A 25 10.57 9.78 -1.73
N PRO A 26 11.70 9.43 -1.09
CA PRO A 26 11.68 9.02 0.31
C PRO A 26 11.09 10.14 1.18
N GLY A 27 10.34 9.77 2.22
CA GLY A 27 9.67 10.69 3.14
C GLY A 27 8.29 11.18 2.67
N GLU A 28 7.94 11.00 1.40
CA GLU A 28 6.70 11.54 0.84
C GLU A 28 5.49 10.60 1.00
N VAL A 29 4.34 11.21 1.20
CA VAL A 29 3.03 10.55 1.16
C VAL A 29 2.28 11.05 -0.06
N HIS A 30 2.03 10.15 -1.00
CA HIS A 30 1.27 10.41 -2.20
C HIS A 30 -0.11 9.77 -2.13
N ALA A 31 -1.15 10.48 -2.53
CA ALA A 31 -2.49 9.94 -2.67
C ALA A 31 -2.88 9.85 -4.15
N ILE A 32 -3.38 8.69 -4.58
CA ILE A 32 -4.02 8.54 -5.89
C ILE A 32 -5.52 8.43 -5.68
N MET A 33 -6.22 9.38 -6.26
CA MET A 33 -7.68 9.45 -6.29
C MET A 33 -8.18 9.31 -7.73
N GLY A 34 -9.44 8.98 -7.91
CA GLY A 34 -10.05 8.88 -9.23
C GLY A 34 -11.29 7.99 -9.24
N PRO A 35 -12.09 8.04 -10.30
CA PRO A 35 -13.31 7.25 -10.42
C PRO A 35 -13.03 5.75 -10.41
N ASN A 36 -14.08 4.97 -10.21
CA ASN A 36 -13.99 3.51 -10.31
C ASN A 36 -13.59 3.10 -11.74
N GLY A 37 -12.70 2.11 -11.83
CA GLY A 37 -12.20 1.65 -13.13
C GLY A 37 -11.09 2.51 -13.76
N SER A 38 -10.63 3.58 -13.11
CA SER A 38 -9.55 4.44 -13.63
C SER A 38 -8.17 3.77 -13.69
N GLY A 39 -7.96 2.65 -12.96
CA GLY A 39 -6.70 1.91 -12.95
C GLY A 39 -5.94 1.94 -11.63
N LYS A 40 -6.51 2.50 -10.55
CA LYS A 40 -5.84 2.64 -9.24
C LYS A 40 -5.32 1.31 -8.69
N SER A 41 -6.19 0.32 -8.50
CA SER A 41 -5.78 -1.01 -8.02
C SER A 41 -4.93 -1.76 -9.04
N THR A 42 -5.07 -1.46 -10.33
CA THR A 42 -4.16 -2.02 -11.35
C THR A 42 -2.74 -1.55 -11.10
N LEU A 43 -2.53 -0.25 -10.82
CA LEU A 43 -1.22 0.28 -10.47
C LEU A 43 -0.65 -0.42 -9.23
N ALA A 44 -1.43 -0.51 -8.14
CA ALA A 44 -0.98 -1.17 -6.91
C ALA A 44 -0.52 -2.62 -7.17
N ASN A 45 -1.31 -3.38 -7.93
CA ASN A 45 -1.03 -4.78 -8.22
C ASN A 45 0.15 -4.96 -9.19
N VAL A 46 0.34 -4.05 -10.16
CA VAL A 46 1.55 -4.03 -11.03
C VAL A 46 2.79 -3.78 -10.19
N LEU A 47 2.77 -2.79 -9.28
CA LEU A 47 3.91 -2.48 -8.42
C LEU A 47 4.23 -3.62 -7.44
N ALA A 48 3.22 -4.32 -6.94
CA ALA A 48 3.40 -5.51 -6.10
C ALA A 48 3.83 -6.77 -6.87
N GLY A 49 3.80 -6.75 -8.20
CA GLY A 49 4.19 -7.89 -9.03
C GLY A 49 3.18 -9.02 -9.12
N ARG A 50 1.88 -8.75 -8.94
CA ARG A 50 0.86 -9.81 -9.04
C ARG A 50 0.80 -10.40 -10.45
N PRO A 51 0.85 -11.73 -10.62
CA PRO A 51 1.09 -12.38 -11.94
C PRO A 51 0.07 -12.05 -13.04
N ARG A 52 -1.18 -11.72 -12.69
CA ARG A 52 -2.21 -11.36 -13.67
C ARG A 52 -2.10 -9.93 -14.21
N TYR A 53 -1.30 -9.08 -13.53
CA TYR A 53 -1.12 -7.69 -13.88
C TYR A 53 0.21 -7.51 -14.58
N VAL A 54 0.17 -7.22 -15.87
CA VAL A 54 1.34 -7.24 -16.73
C VAL A 54 1.61 -5.84 -17.27
N ALA A 55 2.83 -5.35 -17.09
CA ALA A 55 3.33 -4.17 -17.79
C ALA A 55 3.68 -4.55 -19.23
N THR A 56 3.14 -3.79 -20.18
CA THR A 56 3.36 -4.02 -21.62
C THR A 56 4.41 -3.08 -22.20
N SER A 57 4.60 -1.90 -21.61
CA SER A 57 5.66 -0.94 -21.93
C SER A 57 5.86 0.08 -20.81
N GLY A 58 6.89 0.90 -20.93
CA GLY A 58 7.30 1.86 -19.91
C GLY A 58 8.34 1.29 -18.95
N GLU A 59 8.69 2.09 -17.97
CA GLU A 59 9.74 1.77 -16.99
C GLU A 59 9.23 2.02 -15.57
N VAL A 60 9.60 1.13 -14.64
CA VAL A 60 9.37 1.33 -13.21
C VAL A 60 10.69 1.07 -12.49
N LEU A 61 11.31 2.13 -12.00
CA LEU A 61 12.54 2.06 -11.19
C LEU A 61 12.19 2.21 -9.71
N TYR A 62 12.69 1.29 -8.91
CA TYR A 62 12.61 1.33 -7.46
C TYR A 62 14.03 1.24 -6.88
N GLU A 63 14.45 2.25 -6.13
CA GLU A 63 15.84 2.38 -5.65
C GLU A 63 16.88 2.21 -6.78
N GLY A 64 16.56 2.70 -7.98
CA GLY A 64 17.39 2.60 -9.18
C GLY A 64 17.39 1.23 -9.87
N LYS A 65 16.66 0.24 -9.38
CA LYS A 65 16.51 -1.09 -9.97
C LYS A 65 15.21 -1.18 -10.77
N ASN A 66 15.20 -1.94 -11.87
CA ASN A 66 13.97 -2.22 -12.61
C ASN A 66 13.03 -3.12 -11.79
N LEU A 67 11.97 -2.52 -11.23
CA LEU A 67 11.01 -3.23 -10.40
C LEU A 67 10.23 -4.30 -11.18
N LEU A 68 10.02 -4.09 -12.47
CA LEU A 68 9.21 -5.00 -13.30
C LEU A 68 9.89 -6.36 -13.52
N GLU A 69 11.22 -6.44 -13.42
CA GLU A 69 11.98 -7.68 -13.55
C GLU A 69 12.00 -8.53 -12.26
N LEU A 70 11.65 -7.93 -11.11
CA LEU A 70 11.67 -8.63 -9.85
C LEU A 70 10.37 -9.40 -9.61
N PRO A 71 10.42 -10.66 -9.18
CA PRO A 71 9.24 -11.41 -8.75
C PRO A 71 8.69 -10.83 -7.43
N PRO A 72 7.41 -11.09 -7.08
CA PRO A 72 6.74 -10.49 -5.92
C PRO A 72 7.51 -10.63 -4.60
N GLU A 73 8.08 -11.81 -4.35
CA GLU A 73 8.84 -12.10 -3.13
C GLU A 73 10.14 -11.31 -3.03
N GLU A 74 10.77 -10.97 -4.16
CA GLU A 74 11.96 -10.11 -4.16
C GLU A 74 11.58 -8.65 -3.94
N ARG A 75 10.48 -8.17 -4.55
CA ARG A 75 9.94 -6.83 -4.28
C ARG A 75 9.64 -6.65 -2.79
N ALA A 76 9.02 -7.66 -2.16
CA ALA A 76 8.73 -7.64 -0.73
C ALA A 76 10.02 -7.57 0.11
N ARG A 77 11.08 -8.32 -0.24
CA ARG A 77 12.37 -8.27 0.45
C ARG A 77 13.10 -6.94 0.24
N GLU A 78 12.96 -6.34 -0.93
CA GLU A 78 13.50 -4.98 -1.21
C GLU A 78 12.75 -3.89 -0.42
N GLY A 79 11.59 -4.20 0.17
CA GLY A 79 10.83 -3.32 1.03
C GLY A 79 9.61 -2.69 0.38
N VAL A 80 9.03 -3.31 -0.64
CA VAL A 80 7.72 -2.95 -1.19
C VAL A 80 6.64 -3.74 -0.47
N PHE A 81 5.66 -3.06 0.10
CA PHE A 81 4.51 -3.64 0.81
C PHE A 81 3.21 -3.22 0.15
N LEU A 82 2.27 -4.15 0.00
CA LEU A 82 0.91 -3.88 -0.47
C LEU A 82 -0.11 -4.26 0.61
N ALA A 83 -0.79 -3.27 1.18
CA ALA A 83 -2.04 -3.48 1.89
C ALA A 83 -3.17 -3.61 0.85
N MET A 84 -3.82 -4.74 0.84
CA MET A 84 -4.78 -5.11 -0.22
C MET A 84 -6.17 -4.55 0.09
N GLN A 85 -6.93 -4.24 -0.95
CA GLN A 85 -8.34 -3.88 -0.81
C GLN A 85 -9.11 -4.94 0.01
N TYR A 86 -8.88 -6.21 -0.29
CA TYR A 86 -9.42 -7.36 0.45
C TYR A 86 -8.28 -8.21 0.98
N PRO A 87 -7.95 -8.11 2.29
CA PRO A 87 -6.91 -8.92 2.91
C PRO A 87 -7.20 -10.42 2.80
N VAL A 88 -6.21 -11.18 2.35
CA VAL A 88 -6.34 -12.63 2.12
C VAL A 88 -6.36 -13.37 3.46
N GLU A 89 -7.24 -14.37 3.57
CA GLU A 89 -7.19 -15.35 4.66
C GLU A 89 -6.26 -16.51 4.29
N ILE A 90 -5.43 -16.95 5.26
CA ILE A 90 -4.58 -18.12 5.11
C ILE A 90 -4.88 -19.07 6.27
N PRO A 91 -5.93 -19.89 6.14
CA PRO A 91 -6.35 -20.81 7.21
C PRO A 91 -5.24 -21.78 7.58
N GLY A 92 -5.09 -22.02 8.89
CA GLY A 92 -4.08 -22.94 9.41
C GLY A 92 -2.65 -22.41 9.42
N VAL A 93 -2.38 -21.25 8.82
CA VAL A 93 -1.07 -20.58 8.91
C VAL A 93 -1.12 -19.56 10.03
N ASN A 94 -0.47 -19.85 11.13
CA ASN A 94 -0.46 -19.01 12.32
C ASN A 94 0.20 -17.66 12.04
N ASN A 95 -0.47 -16.55 12.46
CA ASN A 95 -0.09 -15.18 12.14
C ASN A 95 1.32 -14.81 12.63
N ILE A 96 1.66 -15.23 13.85
CA ILE A 96 2.97 -14.93 14.45
C ILE A 96 4.11 -15.66 13.74
N TYR A 97 3.92 -16.94 13.37
CA TYR A 97 4.93 -17.69 12.63
C TYR A 97 5.11 -17.19 11.20
N PHE A 98 4.01 -16.83 10.55
CA PHE A 98 4.03 -16.22 9.23
C PHE A 98 4.86 -14.93 9.24
N LEU A 99 4.57 -14.02 10.19
CA LEU A 99 5.26 -12.73 10.26
C LEU A 99 6.72 -12.86 10.66
N LYS A 100 7.06 -13.77 11.58
CA LYS A 100 8.46 -14.04 11.94
C LYS A 100 9.24 -14.53 10.72
N ALA A 101 8.70 -15.48 9.97
CA ALA A 101 9.35 -15.98 8.76
C ALA A 101 9.53 -14.89 7.71
N ALA A 102 8.49 -14.05 7.48
CA ALA A 102 8.54 -12.94 6.54
C ALA A 102 9.58 -11.89 6.95
N LEU A 103 9.58 -11.45 8.22
CA LEU A 103 10.55 -10.47 8.72
C LEU A 103 11.99 -11.00 8.62
N ASN A 104 12.23 -12.25 9.01
CA ASN A 104 13.57 -12.84 8.94
C ASN A 104 14.04 -12.99 7.49
N ALA A 105 13.14 -13.25 6.54
CA ALA A 105 13.49 -13.24 5.12
C ALA A 105 13.91 -11.83 4.64
N VAL A 106 13.23 -10.77 5.10
CA VAL A 106 13.60 -9.37 4.81
C VAL A 106 14.94 -9.01 5.46
N ARG A 107 15.12 -9.33 6.74
CA ARG A 107 16.38 -9.08 7.48
C ARG A 107 17.58 -9.76 6.83
N LYS A 108 17.43 -11.04 6.50
CA LYS A 108 18.48 -11.80 5.78
C LYS A 108 18.83 -11.16 4.44
N HIS A 109 17.84 -10.68 3.69
CA HIS A 109 18.08 -9.97 2.42
C HIS A 109 18.85 -8.66 2.61
N ARG A 110 18.60 -7.96 3.74
CA ARG A 110 19.31 -6.73 4.14
C ARG A 110 20.70 -7.00 4.75
N GLY A 111 21.09 -8.25 4.94
CA GLY A 111 22.33 -8.62 5.63
C GLY A 111 22.28 -8.45 7.15
N GLU A 112 21.09 -8.40 7.72
CA GLU A 112 20.85 -8.33 9.17
C GLU A 112 20.68 -9.73 9.76
N GLU A 113 21.00 -9.87 11.07
CA GLU A 113 20.79 -11.13 11.80
C GLU A 113 19.29 -11.44 11.95
N GLU A 114 18.94 -12.71 11.84
CA GLU A 114 17.58 -13.18 12.07
C GLU A 114 17.20 -13.03 13.55
N LEU A 115 15.96 -12.60 13.83
CA LEU A 115 15.43 -12.56 15.18
C LEU A 115 15.09 -13.95 15.68
N ASP A 116 15.44 -14.23 16.93
CA ASP A 116 14.93 -15.42 17.62
C ASP A 116 13.43 -15.31 17.95
N ALA A 117 12.88 -16.31 18.63
CA ALA A 117 11.45 -16.33 18.95
C ALA A 117 11.07 -15.27 20.01
N MET A 118 11.95 -15.01 20.95
CA MET A 118 11.68 -14.07 22.05
C MET A 118 11.80 -12.64 21.59
N GLU A 119 12.85 -12.32 20.84
CA GLU A 119 13.08 -11.00 20.24
C GLU A 119 11.92 -10.63 19.31
N PHE A 120 11.52 -11.57 18.45
CA PHE A 120 10.39 -11.33 17.56
C PHE A 120 9.07 -11.13 18.32
N LEU A 121 8.81 -11.92 19.37
CA LEU A 121 7.60 -11.78 20.16
C LEU A 121 7.52 -10.42 20.88
N GLN A 122 8.66 -9.93 21.39
CA GLN A 122 8.74 -8.61 21.99
C GLN A 122 8.41 -7.52 20.94
N LEU A 123 9.06 -7.57 19.78
CA LEU A 123 8.78 -6.64 18.68
C LEU A 123 7.31 -6.66 18.27
N ALA A 124 6.75 -7.86 18.08
CA ALA A 124 5.36 -8.02 17.67
C ALA A 124 4.39 -7.38 18.67
N ARG A 125 4.58 -7.60 19.98
CA ARG A 125 3.77 -6.97 21.03
C ARG A 125 3.83 -5.46 21.03
N GLU A 126 5.00 -4.88 20.77
CA GLU A 126 5.16 -3.42 20.66
C GLU A 126 4.38 -2.88 19.44
N LYS A 127 4.49 -3.55 18.30
CA LYS A 127 3.80 -3.14 17.07
C LYS A 127 2.28 -3.33 17.15
N MET A 128 1.80 -4.36 17.84
CA MET A 128 0.34 -4.58 18.06
C MET A 128 -0.31 -3.44 18.84
N LYS A 129 0.39 -2.84 19.80
CA LYS A 129 -0.12 -1.69 20.56
C LYS A 129 -0.43 -0.48 19.67
N VAL A 130 0.36 -0.28 18.61
CA VAL A 130 0.19 0.85 17.68
C VAL A 130 -1.12 0.75 16.90
N VAL A 131 -1.58 -0.47 16.63
CA VAL A 131 -2.79 -0.76 15.86
C VAL A 131 -3.95 -1.26 16.74
N GLU A 132 -3.80 -1.21 18.05
CA GLU A 132 -4.80 -1.65 19.02
C GLU A 132 -5.34 -3.07 18.70
N LEU A 133 -4.45 -3.98 18.34
CA LEU A 133 -4.78 -5.36 18.03
C LEU A 133 -4.55 -6.25 19.26
N ASP A 134 -5.53 -7.10 19.61
CA ASP A 134 -5.42 -8.01 20.75
C ASP A 134 -4.38 -9.10 20.51
N GLU A 135 -3.59 -9.45 21.53
CA GLU A 135 -2.54 -10.49 21.45
C GLU A 135 -3.12 -11.87 21.04
N ALA A 136 -4.40 -12.14 21.29
CA ALA A 136 -5.04 -13.38 20.88
C ALA A 136 -4.98 -13.60 19.35
N PHE A 137 -4.90 -12.52 18.55
CA PHE A 137 -4.77 -12.60 17.09
C PHE A 137 -3.43 -13.18 16.62
N MET A 138 -2.38 -13.13 17.45
CA MET A 138 -1.08 -13.72 17.13
C MET A 138 -1.17 -15.23 16.87
N ASN A 139 -2.01 -15.93 17.62
CA ASN A 139 -2.11 -17.39 17.59
C ASN A 139 -3.18 -17.92 16.63
N ARG A 140 -3.91 -17.04 15.95
CA ARG A 140 -4.92 -17.42 14.95
C ARG A 140 -4.28 -17.50 13.57
N GLY A 141 -4.94 -18.20 12.65
CA GLY A 141 -4.57 -18.18 11.23
C GLY A 141 -4.63 -16.75 10.68
N VAL A 142 -3.76 -16.46 9.71
CA VAL A 142 -3.69 -15.12 9.09
C VAL A 142 -5.08 -14.71 8.58
N ASN A 143 -5.66 -13.68 9.18
CA ASN A 143 -6.99 -13.14 8.88
C ASN A 143 -8.16 -14.11 9.03
N GLU A 144 -7.94 -15.32 9.55
CA GLU A 144 -8.96 -16.37 9.67
C GLU A 144 -10.04 -16.01 10.68
N GLY A 145 -11.27 -15.77 10.17
CA GLY A 145 -12.42 -15.38 10.96
C GLY A 145 -12.30 -13.99 11.61
N PHE A 146 -11.45 -13.11 11.06
CA PHE A 146 -11.37 -11.72 11.48
C PHE A 146 -12.51 -10.92 10.85
N SER A 147 -13.04 -9.94 11.57
CA SER A 147 -13.91 -8.92 11.01
C SER A 147 -13.15 -8.05 9.99
N GLY A 148 -13.86 -7.28 9.17
CA GLY A 148 -13.23 -6.40 8.19
C GLY A 148 -12.24 -5.41 8.83
N GLY A 149 -12.62 -4.79 9.94
CA GLY A 149 -11.75 -3.87 10.68
C GLY A 149 -10.52 -4.57 11.29
N GLU A 150 -10.69 -5.77 11.84
CA GLU A 150 -9.58 -6.57 12.37
C GLU A 150 -8.59 -7.00 11.28
N LYS A 151 -9.09 -7.37 10.09
CA LYS A 151 -8.24 -7.68 8.92
C LYS A 151 -7.40 -6.48 8.51
N LYS A 152 -8.00 -5.30 8.45
CA LYS A 152 -7.27 -4.07 8.11
C LYS A 152 -6.24 -3.70 9.18
N ARG A 153 -6.60 -3.79 10.47
CA ARG A 153 -5.63 -3.58 11.56
C ARG A 153 -4.50 -4.60 11.52
N ASN A 154 -4.80 -5.87 11.20
CA ASN A 154 -3.77 -6.90 11.03
C ASN A 154 -2.84 -6.61 9.83
N GLU A 155 -3.34 -6.06 8.72
CA GLU A 155 -2.50 -5.60 7.60
C GLU A 155 -1.54 -4.48 8.03
N ILE A 156 -2.04 -3.49 8.78
CA ILE A 156 -1.18 -2.41 9.29
C ILE A 156 -0.20 -2.93 10.34
N PHE A 157 -0.59 -3.91 11.15
CA PHE A 157 0.34 -4.62 12.03
C PHE A 157 1.45 -5.33 11.24
N GLN A 158 1.10 -6.06 10.17
CA GLN A 158 2.09 -6.68 9.28
C GLN A 158 3.04 -5.63 8.69
N MET A 159 2.52 -4.52 8.21
CA MET A 159 3.31 -3.39 7.70
C MET A 159 4.25 -2.84 8.78
N ALA A 160 3.76 -2.64 10.01
CA ALA A 160 4.55 -2.13 11.13
C ALA A 160 5.69 -3.08 11.55
N VAL A 161 5.47 -4.40 11.43
CA VAL A 161 6.49 -5.43 11.71
C VAL A 161 7.54 -5.50 10.60
N LEU A 162 7.10 -5.47 9.34
CA LEU A 162 7.99 -5.64 8.19
C LEU A 162 8.80 -4.39 7.85
N ASP A 163 8.37 -3.22 8.32
CA ASP A 163 9.03 -1.93 8.14
C ASP A 163 9.46 -1.67 6.68
N PRO A 164 8.48 -1.59 5.75
CA PRO A 164 8.76 -1.45 4.33
C PRO A 164 9.20 -0.03 3.98
N LYS A 165 10.11 0.12 3.03
CA LYS A 165 10.51 1.43 2.49
C LYS A 165 9.37 2.09 1.70
N LEU A 166 8.59 1.31 0.93
CA LEU A 166 7.43 1.76 0.18
C LEU A 166 6.19 0.98 0.60
N ALA A 167 5.25 1.64 1.26
CA ALA A 167 3.95 1.10 1.58
C ALA A 167 2.90 1.56 0.56
N ILE A 168 2.22 0.62 -0.10
CA ILE A 168 1.11 0.86 -1.01
C ILE A 168 -0.16 0.45 -0.29
N LEU A 169 -1.09 1.38 -0.09
CA LEU A 169 -2.35 1.17 0.62
C LEU A 169 -3.50 1.22 -0.39
N ASP A 170 -4.00 0.05 -0.81
CA ASP A 170 -5.09 -0.02 -1.81
C ASP A 170 -6.45 -0.09 -1.10
N GLU A 171 -7.17 1.03 -1.12
CA GLU A 171 -8.50 1.20 -0.51
C GLU A 171 -8.61 0.63 0.92
N THR A 172 -7.59 0.89 1.75
CA THR A 172 -7.54 0.38 3.13
C THR A 172 -8.60 0.99 4.04
N ASP A 173 -9.25 2.05 3.62
CA ASP A 173 -10.36 2.74 4.28
C ASP A 173 -11.74 2.16 3.95
N SER A 174 -11.84 1.27 2.96
CA SER A 174 -13.11 0.70 2.54
C SER A 174 -13.74 -0.18 3.63
N GLY A 175 -15.01 0.13 3.96
CA GLY A 175 -15.79 -0.64 4.94
C GLY A 175 -15.38 -0.42 6.41
N LEU A 176 -14.50 0.53 6.70
CA LEU A 176 -14.13 0.88 8.08
C LEU A 176 -15.07 1.92 8.68
N ASP A 177 -15.39 1.76 9.97
CA ASP A 177 -15.93 2.82 10.79
C ASP A 177 -14.88 3.89 11.12
N ILE A 178 -15.28 4.97 11.75
CA ILE A 178 -14.41 6.12 12.03
C ILE A 178 -13.26 5.73 12.98
N ASP A 179 -13.51 4.86 13.95
CA ASP A 179 -12.52 4.48 14.95
C ASP A 179 -11.46 3.55 14.33
N ALA A 180 -11.87 2.54 13.57
CA ALA A 180 -10.96 1.67 12.83
C ALA A 180 -10.13 2.46 11.80
N LEU A 181 -10.74 3.42 11.11
CA LEU A 181 -10.04 4.31 10.17
C LEU A 181 -8.95 5.12 10.85
N ARG A 182 -9.25 5.68 12.04
CA ARG A 182 -8.26 6.44 12.83
C ARG A 182 -7.09 5.57 13.27
N ILE A 183 -7.35 4.35 13.74
CA ILE A 183 -6.31 3.41 14.15
C ILE A 183 -5.41 3.03 12.96
N VAL A 184 -5.99 2.73 11.80
CA VAL A 184 -5.25 2.46 10.56
C VAL A 184 -4.36 3.64 10.20
N ALA A 185 -4.89 4.86 10.19
CA ALA A 185 -4.12 6.06 9.87
C ALA A 185 -3.00 6.31 10.89
N GLN A 186 -3.24 6.09 12.19
CA GLN A 186 -2.22 6.19 13.24
C GLN A 186 -1.09 5.18 13.02
N GLY A 187 -1.43 3.93 12.68
CA GLY A 187 -0.45 2.89 12.35
C GLY A 187 0.44 3.28 11.17
N VAL A 188 -0.14 3.84 10.11
CA VAL A 188 0.61 4.34 8.95
C VAL A 188 1.48 5.54 9.33
N ASN A 189 0.94 6.51 10.07
CA ASN A 189 1.70 7.69 10.51
C ASN A 189 2.87 7.33 11.42
N ALA A 190 2.77 6.28 12.24
CA ALA A 190 3.85 5.79 13.09
C ALA A 190 5.05 5.24 12.30
N LEU A 191 4.87 4.90 11.02
CA LEU A 191 5.94 4.45 10.11
C LEU A 191 6.53 5.59 9.27
N ARG A 192 5.94 6.79 9.31
CA ARG A 192 6.48 7.92 8.54
C ARG A 192 7.87 8.30 9.03
N SER A 193 8.81 8.36 8.11
CA SER A 193 10.15 8.88 8.32
C SER A 193 10.72 9.38 7.01
N GLU A 194 11.86 10.00 7.03
CA GLU A 194 12.58 10.47 5.83
C GLU A 194 13.03 9.33 4.89
N HIS A 195 12.93 8.07 5.34
CA HIS A 195 13.34 6.89 4.56
C HIS A 195 12.16 6.07 4.01
N HIS A 196 10.94 6.35 4.48
CA HIS A 196 9.74 5.62 4.08
C HIS A 196 8.87 6.48 3.17
N ALA A 197 8.31 5.87 2.14
CA ALA A 197 7.29 6.48 1.30
C ALA A 197 5.97 5.73 1.40
N VAL A 198 4.87 6.46 1.25
CA VAL A 198 3.53 5.88 1.28
C VAL A 198 2.76 6.29 0.04
N LEU A 199 2.20 5.31 -0.67
CA LEU A 199 1.28 5.51 -1.77
C LEU A 199 -0.12 5.08 -1.32
N VAL A 200 -0.99 6.04 -1.06
CA VAL A 200 -2.39 5.81 -0.66
C VAL A 200 -3.27 5.81 -1.90
N ILE A 201 -3.99 4.74 -2.13
CA ILE A 201 -5.02 4.66 -3.16
C ILE A 201 -6.37 4.67 -2.47
N THR A 202 -7.16 5.68 -2.72
CA THR A 202 -8.50 5.82 -2.15
C THR A 202 -9.41 6.66 -3.07
N HIS A 203 -10.70 6.44 -2.96
CA HIS A 203 -11.69 7.31 -3.56
C HIS A 203 -12.43 8.17 -2.52
N TYR A 204 -12.03 8.05 -1.23
CA TYR A 204 -12.60 8.81 -0.12
C TYR A 204 -11.55 9.70 0.56
N GLN A 205 -11.94 10.94 0.83
CA GLN A 205 -11.09 11.88 1.55
C GLN A 205 -10.94 11.52 3.05
N ARG A 206 -11.83 10.70 3.61
CA ARG A 206 -11.86 10.44 5.06
C ARG A 206 -10.53 9.96 5.62
N LEU A 207 -9.83 9.06 4.92
CA LEU A 207 -8.50 8.60 5.33
C LEU A 207 -7.49 9.75 5.27
N LEU A 208 -7.55 10.58 4.22
CA LEU A 208 -6.60 11.66 3.99
C LEU A 208 -6.71 12.81 5.00
N ARG A 209 -7.80 12.88 5.79
CA ARG A 209 -7.91 13.81 6.93
C ARG A 209 -7.00 13.40 8.10
N TYR A 210 -6.71 12.11 8.26
CA TYR A 210 -5.84 11.56 9.30
C TYR A 210 -4.44 11.27 8.79
N LEU A 211 -4.31 10.90 7.51
CA LEU A 211 -3.07 10.64 6.81
C LEU A 211 -2.88 11.71 5.73
N VAL A 212 -2.45 12.92 6.15
CA VAL A 212 -2.32 14.07 5.24
C VAL A 212 -1.25 13.78 4.19
N PRO A 213 -1.61 13.77 2.88
CA PRO A 213 -0.66 13.57 1.81
C PRO A 213 0.13 14.84 1.50
N ASP A 214 1.37 14.66 1.03
CA ASP A 214 2.19 15.74 0.48
C ASP A 214 1.74 16.06 -0.96
N PHE A 215 1.33 15.03 -1.71
CA PHE A 215 0.84 15.14 -3.09
C PHE A 215 -0.43 14.33 -3.29
N VAL A 216 -1.34 14.88 -4.09
CA VAL A 216 -2.57 14.23 -4.55
C VAL A 216 -2.56 14.16 -6.07
N HIS A 217 -2.83 12.99 -6.62
CA HIS A 217 -2.87 12.74 -8.05
C HIS A 217 -4.25 12.20 -8.44
N VAL A 218 -4.80 12.73 -9.52
CA VAL A 218 -6.06 12.23 -10.09
C VAL A 218 -5.74 11.30 -11.23
N LEU A 219 -6.16 10.04 -11.07
CA LEU A 219 -6.05 9.01 -12.10
C LEU A 219 -7.39 8.88 -12.82
N ALA A 220 -7.40 9.16 -14.10
CA ALA A 220 -8.54 8.97 -14.98
C ALA A 220 -8.10 8.32 -16.29
N ASN A 221 -8.91 7.40 -16.83
CA ASN A 221 -8.64 6.72 -18.10
C ASN A 221 -7.23 6.11 -18.20
N GLY A 222 -6.67 5.63 -17.09
CA GLY A 222 -5.34 5.01 -17.03
C GLY A 222 -4.16 5.96 -17.02
N ARG A 223 -4.39 7.28 -16.80
CA ARG A 223 -3.35 8.33 -16.76
C ARG A 223 -3.52 9.22 -15.56
N ILE A 224 -2.43 9.76 -15.03
CA ILE A 224 -2.50 10.88 -14.10
C ILE A 224 -2.82 12.13 -14.94
N VAL A 225 -3.98 12.71 -14.67
CA VAL A 225 -4.51 13.86 -15.42
C VAL A 225 -4.33 15.19 -14.66
N LYS A 226 -4.25 15.13 -13.34
CA LYS A 226 -4.02 16.30 -12.48
C LYS A 226 -3.21 15.91 -11.26
N SER A 227 -2.35 16.82 -10.81
CA SER A 227 -1.59 16.66 -9.56
C SER A 227 -1.62 17.97 -8.79
N GLY A 228 -1.65 17.87 -7.46
CA GLY A 228 -1.68 19.02 -6.56
C GLY A 228 -1.33 18.65 -5.13
N GLY A 229 -1.50 19.58 -4.21
CA GLY A 229 -1.41 19.35 -2.77
C GLY A 229 -2.70 18.76 -2.20
N LYS A 230 -2.79 18.73 -0.86
CA LYS A 230 -3.95 18.22 -0.12
C LYS A 230 -5.27 18.90 -0.48
N GLU A 231 -5.22 20.16 -0.92
CA GLU A 231 -6.38 20.97 -1.33
C GLU A 231 -7.10 20.33 -2.52
N LEU A 232 -6.37 19.62 -3.40
CA LEU A 232 -6.98 18.90 -4.52
C LEU A 232 -7.92 17.79 -4.04
N ALA A 233 -7.61 17.09 -2.94
CA ALA A 233 -8.50 16.10 -2.38
C ALA A 233 -9.82 16.71 -1.86
N GLU A 234 -9.74 17.91 -1.26
CA GLU A 234 -10.92 18.65 -0.81
C GLU A 234 -11.79 19.11 -1.99
N GLU A 235 -11.16 19.57 -3.06
CA GLU A 235 -11.84 19.98 -4.28
C GLU A 235 -12.57 18.79 -4.94
N LEU A 236 -11.95 17.62 -4.98
CA LEU A 236 -12.55 16.39 -5.50
C LEU A 236 -13.76 15.92 -4.68
N GLU A 237 -13.71 16.07 -3.34
CA GLU A 237 -14.86 15.71 -2.48
C GLU A 237 -16.06 16.64 -2.75
N GLN A 238 -15.80 17.90 -3.01
CA GLN A 238 -16.87 18.91 -3.23
C GLN A 238 -17.46 18.85 -4.64
N LYS A 239 -16.62 18.65 -5.66
CA LYS A 239 -17.01 18.79 -7.07
C LYS A 239 -17.18 17.44 -7.81
N GLY A 240 -16.74 16.33 -7.21
CA GLY A 240 -16.65 15.04 -7.92
C GLY A 240 -15.50 15.02 -8.93
N TYR A 241 -15.56 14.10 -9.90
CA TYR A 241 -14.52 13.91 -10.92
C TYR A 241 -14.90 14.46 -12.30
N ASP A 242 -16.17 14.77 -12.55
CA ASP A 242 -16.71 15.11 -13.89
C ASP A 242 -15.99 16.31 -14.51
N TRP A 243 -15.72 17.35 -13.71
CA TRP A 243 -15.04 18.55 -14.17
C TRP A 243 -13.59 18.31 -14.65
N ILE A 244 -12.92 17.26 -14.12
CA ILE A 244 -11.57 16.89 -14.57
C ILE A 244 -11.65 16.16 -15.92
N GLU A 245 -12.67 15.33 -16.12
CA GLU A 245 -12.87 14.63 -17.39
C GLU A 245 -13.15 15.64 -18.52
N GLU A 246 -13.87 16.72 -18.21
CA GLU A 246 -14.12 17.82 -19.16
C GLU A 246 -12.84 18.63 -19.48
N GLU A 247 -11.94 18.84 -18.52
CA GLU A 247 -10.65 19.55 -18.74
C GLU A 247 -9.67 18.75 -19.62
N VAL A 248 -9.82 17.42 -19.68
CA VAL A 248 -8.86 16.49 -20.33
C VAL A 248 -9.43 15.93 -21.66
N ALA A 249 -10.71 16.16 -21.98
CA ALA A 249 -11.34 15.74 -23.22
C ALA A 249 -10.99 16.69 -24.37
#